data_9e3bdb317b2e78cc77ff194068987f5b
#
_entry.id   9e3bdb317b2e78cc77ff194068987f5b
#
_cell.length_a   1.000
_cell.length_b   1.000
_cell.length_c   1.000
_cell.angle_alpha   90.00
_cell.angle_beta   90.00
_cell.angle_gamma   90.00
#
_symmetry.space_group_name_H-M   'P 1'
#
loop_
_entity.id
_entity.type
_entity.pdbx_description
1 polymer ?
#
loop_
_entity_poly.entity_id
_entity_poly.type
_entity_poly.pdbx_seq_one_letter_code
_entity_poly.pdbx_strand_id
1 'polypeptide(L)'
;KCRKKYPSDYIYENKEAVPHCTVCGGIVRPDVTLYGEQLPAGAYESAVKAIKEADMFIVAGTSLKVYPAAGLVWDFKGNHLVVLNREPLDFKLNAQNDIEYTGSMGDVFAKLDNMLHMG
;
A
#
# COMPACT_ATOMS: atom_id res chain seq x y z
N LYS A 1 15.79 -9.81 -17.04
CA LYS A 1 17.19 -9.53 -17.46
C LYS A 1 17.40 -8.05 -17.82
N CYS A 2 16.61 -7.45 -18.73
CA CYS A 2 16.81 -6.07 -19.22
C CYS A 2 16.07 -4.99 -18.43
N ARG A 3 15.25 -5.34 -17.44
CA ARG A 3 14.41 -4.46 -16.60
C ARG A 3 13.42 -3.58 -17.39
N LYS A 4 13.06 -3.95 -18.63
CA LYS A 4 12.01 -3.27 -19.38
C LYS A 4 10.70 -3.39 -18.63
N LYS A 5 10.01 -2.26 -18.40
CA LYS A 5 8.67 -2.21 -17.78
C LYS A 5 7.61 -2.37 -18.87
N TYR A 6 6.52 -3.03 -18.49
CA TYR A 6 5.33 -3.24 -19.30
C TYR A 6 4.10 -2.72 -18.55
N PRO A 7 3.10 -2.17 -19.23
CA PRO A 7 1.82 -1.85 -18.60
C PRO A 7 1.11 -3.13 -18.17
N SER A 8 0.16 -3.03 -17.25
CA SER A 8 -0.61 -4.17 -16.74
C SER A 8 -1.33 -4.93 -17.86
N ASP A 9 -1.86 -4.19 -18.85
CA ASP A 9 -2.58 -4.76 -20.00
C ASP A 9 -1.75 -5.75 -20.79
N TYR A 10 -0.41 -5.55 -20.82
CA TYR A 10 0.49 -6.51 -21.46
C TYR A 10 0.34 -7.93 -20.90
N ILE A 11 0.05 -8.07 -19.60
CA ILE A 11 -0.16 -9.36 -18.95
C ILE A 11 -1.55 -9.91 -19.25
N TYR A 12 -2.58 -9.06 -19.16
CA TYR A 12 -3.98 -9.48 -19.34
C TYR A 12 -4.33 -9.81 -20.79
N GLU A 13 -3.69 -9.15 -21.75
CA GLU A 13 -3.91 -9.38 -23.17
C GLU A 13 -2.99 -10.47 -23.75
N ASN A 14 -1.96 -10.88 -23.00
CA ASN A 14 -1.03 -11.90 -23.46
C ASN A 14 -1.69 -13.27 -23.48
N LYS A 15 -1.57 -13.97 -24.62
CA LYS A 15 -2.13 -15.31 -24.83
C LYS A 15 -1.21 -16.44 -24.34
N GLU A 16 0.03 -16.12 -23.99
CA GLU A 16 0.98 -17.08 -23.44
C GLU A 16 0.68 -17.34 -21.96
N ALA A 17 0.81 -18.57 -21.50
CA ALA A 17 0.65 -18.93 -20.09
C ALA A 17 1.68 -18.21 -19.19
N VAL A 18 2.85 -17.91 -19.74
CA VAL A 18 3.92 -17.14 -19.07
C VAL A 18 4.39 -16.05 -20.03
N PRO A 19 4.04 -14.78 -19.78
CA PRO A 19 4.45 -13.67 -20.66
C PRO A 19 5.97 -13.48 -20.68
N HIS A 20 6.51 -13.23 -21.87
CA HIS A 20 7.94 -13.02 -22.06
C HIS A 20 8.26 -11.63 -22.59
N CYS A 21 9.40 -11.10 -22.18
CA CYS A 21 9.90 -9.81 -22.62
C CYS A 21 10.23 -9.85 -24.13
N THR A 22 9.67 -8.93 -24.90
CA THR A 22 9.90 -8.81 -26.36
C THR A 22 11.33 -8.41 -26.74
N VAL A 23 12.14 -7.94 -25.76
CA VAL A 23 13.51 -7.49 -25.99
C VAL A 23 14.54 -8.55 -25.62
N CYS A 24 14.38 -9.23 -24.49
CA CYS A 24 15.41 -10.14 -23.97
C CYS A 24 14.91 -11.59 -23.72
N GLY A 25 13.64 -11.87 -24.04
CA GLY A 25 13.03 -13.19 -23.84
C GLY A 25 12.88 -13.62 -22.36
N GLY A 26 13.21 -12.75 -21.41
CA GLY A 26 13.04 -13.04 -19.98
C GLY A 26 11.56 -13.03 -19.59
N ILE A 27 11.18 -13.76 -18.53
CA ILE A 27 9.83 -13.76 -17.97
C ILE A 27 9.44 -12.36 -17.51
N VAL A 28 8.22 -11.94 -17.87
CA VAL A 28 7.58 -10.72 -17.35
C VAL A 28 6.69 -11.12 -16.20
N ARG A 29 6.89 -10.49 -15.04
CA ARG A 29 6.09 -10.73 -13.83
C ARG A 29 5.65 -9.40 -13.21
N PRO A 30 4.62 -9.38 -12.36
CA PRO A 30 4.25 -8.21 -11.59
C PRO A 30 5.43 -7.67 -10.77
N ASP A 31 5.52 -6.35 -10.62
CA ASP A 31 6.55 -5.66 -9.82
C ASP A 31 6.12 -5.67 -8.34
N VAL A 32 6.05 -6.87 -7.78
CA VAL A 32 5.69 -7.13 -6.38
C VAL A 32 6.83 -7.86 -5.68
N THR A 33 6.99 -7.61 -4.40
CA THR A 33 7.93 -8.36 -3.54
C THR A 33 7.21 -9.58 -2.98
N LEU A 34 7.70 -10.76 -3.28
CA LEU A 34 7.16 -12.01 -2.77
C LEU A 34 7.80 -12.39 -1.43
N TYR A 35 7.18 -13.31 -0.69
CA TYR A 35 7.79 -13.88 0.51
C TYR A 35 9.15 -14.51 0.20
N GLY A 36 10.16 -14.19 1.04
CA GLY A 36 11.54 -14.61 0.84
C GLY A 36 12.37 -13.69 -0.08
N GLU A 37 11.76 -12.70 -0.75
CA GLU A 37 12.47 -11.68 -1.50
C GLU A 37 12.78 -10.47 -0.62
N GLN A 38 13.89 -9.80 -0.92
CA GLN A 38 14.24 -8.53 -0.27
C GLN A 38 13.37 -7.40 -0.85
N LEU A 39 12.98 -6.46 0.00
CA LEU A 39 12.36 -5.22 -0.45
C LEU A 39 13.31 -4.44 -1.39
N PRO A 40 12.79 -3.64 -2.31
CA PRO A 40 13.62 -2.74 -3.10
C PRO A 40 14.49 -1.87 -2.20
N ALA A 41 15.77 -1.73 -2.57
CA ALA A 41 16.73 -0.95 -1.78
C ALA A 41 16.22 0.47 -1.52
N GLY A 42 16.27 0.91 -0.26
CA GLY A 42 15.81 2.23 0.16
C GLY A 42 14.28 2.40 0.28
N ALA A 43 13.48 1.40 -0.09
CA ALA A 43 12.02 1.54 -0.03
C ALA A 43 11.51 1.66 1.40
N TYR A 44 12.02 0.83 2.31
CA TYR A 44 11.62 0.85 3.72
C TYR A 44 12.06 2.14 4.41
N GLU A 45 13.30 2.53 4.22
CA GLU A 45 13.88 3.76 4.78
C GLU A 45 13.14 5.01 4.29
N SER A 46 12.79 5.05 3.01
CA SER A 46 12.00 6.14 2.44
C SER A 46 10.60 6.20 3.03
N ALA A 47 9.95 5.05 3.23
CA ALA A 47 8.65 4.97 3.88
C ALA A 47 8.71 5.45 5.34
N VAL A 48 9.69 4.99 6.11
CA VAL A 48 9.91 5.43 7.51
C VAL A 48 10.09 6.94 7.57
N LYS A 49 10.91 7.51 6.66
CA LYS A 49 11.12 8.96 6.61
C LYS A 49 9.80 9.70 6.34
N ALA A 50 9.06 9.30 5.31
CA ALA A 50 7.80 9.93 4.94
C ALA A 50 6.76 9.87 6.08
N ILE A 51 6.67 8.72 6.76
CA ILE A 51 5.74 8.52 7.88
C ILE A 51 6.11 9.41 9.08
N LYS A 52 7.40 9.56 9.38
CA LYS A 52 7.86 10.43 10.46
C LYS A 52 7.63 11.91 10.22
N GLU A 53 7.60 12.32 8.95
CA GLU A 53 7.36 13.70 8.51
C GLU A 53 5.88 14.02 8.28
N ALA A 54 5.01 13.01 8.29
CA ALA A 54 3.59 13.17 8.02
C ALA A 54 2.82 13.74 9.22
N ASP A 55 1.91 14.66 8.96
CA ASP A 55 0.95 15.17 9.96
C ASP A 55 -0.22 14.21 10.17
N MET A 56 -0.58 13.48 9.12
CA MET A 56 -1.64 12.47 9.12
C MET A 56 -1.13 11.19 8.47
N PHE A 57 -1.49 10.05 9.06
CA PHE A 57 -1.19 8.73 8.50
C PHE A 57 -2.46 7.91 8.36
N ILE A 58 -2.72 7.42 7.15
CA ILE A 58 -3.89 6.61 6.85
C ILE A 58 -3.46 5.14 6.69
N VAL A 59 -4.03 4.27 7.50
CA VAL A 59 -3.88 2.82 7.42
C VAL A 59 -5.18 2.23 6.90
N ALA A 60 -5.15 1.63 5.71
CA ALA A 60 -6.36 1.17 5.05
C ALA A 60 -6.22 -0.26 4.50
N GLY A 61 -7.25 -1.10 4.71
CA GLY A 61 -7.37 -2.43 4.11
C GLY A 61 -6.26 -3.42 4.47
N THR A 62 -5.73 -3.36 5.68
CA THR A 62 -4.64 -4.24 6.13
C THR A 62 -4.94 -4.84 7.50
N SER A 63 -4.44 -6.04 7.74
CA SER A 63 -4.45 -6.66 9.07
C SER A 63 -3.24 -6.27 9.94
N LEU A 64 -2.27 -5.52 9.41
CA LEU A 64 -0.99 -5.19 10.06
C LEU A 64 -0.23 -6.42 10.62
N LYS A 65 -0.31 -7.57 9.94
CA LYS A 65 0.34 -8.83 10.38
C LYS A 65 1.61 -9.16 9.57
N VAL A 66 1.83 -8.49 8.45
CA VAL A 66 2.94 -8.78 7.54
C VAL A 66 4.10 -7.81 7.77
N TYR A 67 5.19 -8.31 8.31
CA TYR A 67 6.42 -7.54 8.52
C TYR A 67 7.32 -7.59 7.28
N PRO A 68 8.13 -6.52 7.05
CA PRO A 68 8.35 -5.36 7.92
C PRO A 68 7.28 -4.25 7.82
N ALA A 69 6.39 -4.28 6.82
CA ALA A 69 5.42 -3.20 6.58
C ALA A 69 4.51 -2.91 7.78
N ALA A 70 4.07 -3.94 8.51
CA ALA A 70 3.27 -3.76 9.72
C ALA A 70 3.95 -2.91 10.80
N GLY A 71 5.29 -2.91 10.83
CA GLY A 71 6.08 -2.12 11.77
C GLY A 71 6.03 -0.62 11.52
N LEU A 72 5.71 -0.19 10.31
CA LEU A 72 5.72 1.23 9.90
C LEU A 72 4.74 2.09 10.72
N VAL A 73 3.65 1.51 11.23
CA VAL A 73 2.69 2.25 12.05
C VAL A 73 3.31 2.83 13.32
N TRP A 74 4.33 2.18 13.87
CA TRP A 74 5.02 2.63 15.09
C TRP A 74 6.01 3.77 14.84
N ASP A 75 6.36 4.02 13.59
CA ASP A 75 7.22 5.15 13.20
C ASP A 75 6.47 6.47 13.08
N PHE A 76 5.13 6.43 13.02
CA PHE A 76 4.30 7.64 12.96
C PHE A 76 4.38 8.41 14.29
N LYS A 77 4.63 9.71 14.18
CA LYS A 77 4.76 10.65 15.33
C LYS A 77 3.83 11.86 15.19
N GLY A 78 3.03 11.90 14.12
CA GLY A 78 2.05 12.96 13.89
C GLY A 78 0.84 12.85 14.82
N ASN A 79 -0.14 13.72 14.59
CA ASN A 79 -1.27 13.88 15.51
C ASN A 79 -2.55 13.16 15.06
N HIS A 80 -2.61 12.67 13.79
CA HIS A 80 -3.82 12.12 13.23
C HIS A 80 -3.55 10.78 12.56
N LEU A 81 -3.89 9.68 13.25
CA LEU A 81 -3.90 8.35 12.68
C LEU A 81 -5.33 7.99 12.27
N VAL A 82 -5.52 7.64 11.00
CA VAL A 82 -6.81 7.21 10.46
C VAL A 82 -6.72 5.75 10.07
N VAL A 83 -7.59 4.93 10.62
CA VAL A 83 -7.67 3.50 10.33
C VAL A 83 -8.98 3.19 9.61
N LEU A 84 -8.88 2.67 8.39
CA LEU A 84 -10.02 2.27 7.56
C LEU A 84 -9.90 0.77 7.26
N ASN A 85 -10.61 -0.07 8.00
CA ASN A 85 -10.48 -1.51 7.83
C ASN A 85 -11.83 -2.21 8.04
N ARG A 86 -11.98 -3.44 7.54
CA ARG A 86 -13.20 -4.24 7.76
C ARG A 86 -13.33 -4.73 9.18
N GLU A 87 -12.20 -4.98 9.83
CA GLU A 87 -12.11 -5.45 11.22
C GLU A 87 -11.26 -4.48 12.03
N PRO A 88 -11.53 -4.29 13.31
CA PRO A 88 -10.68 -3.50 14.19
C PRO A 88 -9.24 -4.02 14.17
N LEU A 89 -8.27 -3.13 14.26
CA LEU A 89 -6.88 -3.49 14.39
C LEU A 89 -6.49 -3.58 15.86
N ASP A 90 -5.64 -4.56 16.20
CA ASP A 90 -5.16 -4.77 17.56
C ASP A 90 -4.00 -3.81 17.89
N PHE A 91 -4.31 -2.52 17.96
CA PHE A 91 -3.39 -1.52 18.51
C PHE A 91 -4.14 -0.34 19.14
N LYS A 92 -3.47 0.34 20.07
CA LYS A 92 -4.09 1.39 20.86
C LYS A 92 -4.12 2.71 20.11
N LEU A 93 -5.31 3.21 19.83
CA LEU A 93 -5.55 4.53 19.27
C LEU A 93 -5.62 5.62 20.37
N ASN A 94 -5.24 6.84 20.00
CA ASN A 94 -5.51 8.01 20.82
C ASN A 94 -6.91 8.55 20.49
N ALA A 95 -7.86 8.30 21.38
CA ALA A 95 -9.26 8.63 21.16
C ALA A 95 -9.57 10.13 20.91
N GLN A 96 -8.60 11.03 21.15
CA GLN A 96 -8.80 12.47 20.92
C GLN A 96 -8.50 12.87 19.47
N ASN A 97 -7.52 12.19 18.83
CA ASN A 97 -6.99 12.64 17.54
C ASN A 97 -7.07 11.57 16.45
N ASP A 98 -7.23 10.30 16.83
CA ASP A 98 -7.23 9.19 15.89
C ASP A 98 -8.65 8.77 15.54
N ILE A 99 -8.83 8.30 14.33
CA ILE A 99 -10.12 7.84 13.80
C ILE A 99 -9.99 6.38 13.41
N GLU A 100 -10.87 5.54 13.93
CA GLU A 100 -11.06 4.18 13.45
C GLU A 100 -12.44 4.04 12.82
N TYR A 101 -12.48 3.56 11.59
CA TYR A 101 -13.69 3.21 10.88
C TYR A 101 -13.66 1.74 10.50
N THR A 102 -14.62 1.00 11.04
CA THR A 102 -14.81 -0.42 10.71
C THR A 102 -15.83 -0.56 9.58
N GLY A 103 -15.39 -0.98 8.42
CA GLY A 103 -16.21 -1.11 7.22
C GLY A 103 -15.43 -1.15 5.93
N SER A 104 -16.13 -0.87 4.81
CA SER A 104 -15.52 -0.81 3.49
C SER A 104 -14.72 0.49 3.29
N MET A 105 -13.41 0.38 3.13
CA MET A 105 -12.57 1.54 2.80
C MET A 105 -12.95 2.16 1.45
N GLY A 106 -13.44 1.35 0.49
CA GLY A 106 -13.88 1.83 -0.81
C GLY A 106 -15.05 2.80 -0.70
N ASP A 107 -16.00 2.52 0.19
CA ASP A 107 -17.16 3.39 0.42
C ASP A 107 -16.74 4.73 1.07
N VAL A 108 -15.75 4.68 1.96
CA VAL A 108 -15.18 5.90 2.58
C VAL A 108 -14.50 6.76 1.52
N PHE A 109 -13.62 6.17 0.72
CA PHE A 109 -12.90 6.92 -0.33
C PHE A 109 -13.86 7.46 -1.39
N ALA A 110 -14.89 6.71 -1.80
CA ALA A 110 -15.89 7.20 -2.73
C ALA A 110 -16.67 8.41 -2.18
N LYS A 111 -17.02 8.39 -0.88
CA LYS A 111 -17.66 9.53 -0.22
C LYS A 111 -16.73 10.73 -0.13
N LEU A 112 -15.46 10.53 0.22
CA LEU A 112 -14.47 11.60 0.30
C LEU A 112 -14.24 12.23 -1.09
N ASP A 113 -14.12 11.42 -2.13
CA ASP A 113 -13.97 11.89 -3.51
C ASP A 113 -15.16 12.78 -3.93
N ASN A 114 -16.38 12.31 -3.68
CA ASN A 114 -17.58 13.10 -3.95
C ASN A 114 -17.58 14.43 -3.19
N MET A 115 -17.20 14.44 -1.91
CA MET A 115 -17.16 15.67 -1.10
C MET A 115 -16.12 16.67 -1.61
N LEU A 116 -14.97 16.20 -2.08
CA LEU A 116 -13.88 17.04 -2.60
C LEU A 116 -14.22 17.64 -3.97
N HIS A 117 -15.04 16.95 -4.78
CA HIS A 117 -15.44 17.42 -6.11
C HIS A 117 -16.77 18.19 -6.14
N MET A 118 -17.46 18.33 -5.01
CA MET A 118 -18.68 19.13 -4.86
C MET A 118 -18.41 20.56 -4.38
N GLY A 119 -17.14 20.96 -4.20
CA GLY A 119 -16.70 22.28 -3.75
C GLY A 119 -16.27 23.21 -4.88
#